data_0f8af4f7b35d7344adcc68c0607a446d
#
_entry.id   0f8af4f7b35d7344adcc68c0607a446d
#
_cell.length_a   1.000
_cell.length_b   1.000
_cell.length_c   1.000
_cell.angle_alpha   90.00
_cell.angle_beta   90.00
_cell.angle_gamma   90.00
#
_symmetry.space_group_name_H-M   'P 1'
#
loop_
_entity.id
_entity.type
_entity.pdbx_description
1 polymer ?
#
loop_
_entity_poly.entity_id
_entity_poly.type
_entity_poly.pdbx_seq_one_letter_code
_entity_poly.pdbx_strand_id
1 'polypeptide(L)'
;MNLYEAVYARKSVRCFAKEAVSGKIIESIRKFYQEMEGLFGGIETELVILENRKEKRSFMGFASVKAPYYLALYTSNQEKCMMNAGYVMQQLALYLCSRGLGSCFVGMNVLRPRLRKRGDKILACLLAFGKSKGSYTRKPVDARRQDLKELCIFKEKPRLWMTQLLEAARLAPSSMNSQPWRFVVYDNRIHVFSRKYKAKSGQLGRGTELNFGILFSNMMVVAEELWLDVDLIRLDEMNQKKYPNSQYVLSVILRA
;
A
#
# COMPACT_ATOMS: atom_id res chain seq x y z
N MET A 1 12.87 -5.83 -14.14
CA MET A 1 11.86 -6.15 -13.11
C MET A 1 10.59 -5.41 -13.48
N ASN A 2 9.46 -6.12 -13.59
CA ASN A 2 8.12 -5.55 -13.75
C ASN A 2 7.45 -5.31 -12.37
N LEU A 3 6.18 -4.87 -12.34
CA LEU A 3 5.47 -4.61 -11.08
C LEU A 3 5.18 -5.90 -10.30
N TYR A 4 4.86 -7.00 -11.00
CA TYR A 4 4.65 -8.32 -10.40
C TYR A 4 5.89 -8.80 -9.63
N GLU A 5 7.04 -8.79 -10.28
CA GLU A 5 8.31 -9.16 -9.65
C GLU A 5 8.64 -8.24 -8.46
N ALA A 6 8.28 -6.94 -8.56
CA ALA A 6 8.49 -5.97 -7.50
C ALA A 6 7.64 -6.27 -6.25
N VAL A 7 6.45 -6.89 -6.37
CA VAL A 7 5.64 -7.35 -5.22
C VAL A 7 6.46 -8.28 -4.33
N TYR A 8 7.18 -9.20 -4.93
CA TYR A 8 7.97 -10.21 -4.22
C TYR A 8 9.35 -9.70 -3.77
N ALA A 9 9.93 -8.77 -4.52
CA ALA A 9 11.30 -8.30 -4.28
C ALA A 9 11.39 -7.07 -3.37
N ARG A 10 10.38 -6.17 -3.38
CA ARG A 10 10.44 -4.89 -2.69
C ARG A 10 10.64 -5.03 -1.18
N LYS A 11 11.54 -4.23 -0.63
CA LYS A 11 11.66 -4.02 0.83
C LYS A 11 11.60 -2.53 1.20
N SER A 12 11.38 -2.23 2.48
CA SER A 12 11.50 -0.86 3.01
C SER A 12 12.96 -0.47 3.15
N VAL A 13 13.41 0.49 2.34
CA VAL A 13 14.77 1.05 2.38
C VAL A 13 14.76 2.29 3.27
N ARG A 14 15.64 2.33 4.28
CA ARG A 14 15.75 3.43 5.23
C ARG A 14 17.04 4.21 5.13
N CYS A 15 18.04 3.66 4.41
CA CYS A 15 19.34 4.29 4.19
C CYS A 15 19.53 4.57 2.70
N PHE A 16 19.54 5.85 2.35
CA PHE A 16 19.63 6.32 0.97
C PHE A 16 20.99 6.96 0.68
N ALA A 17 21.46 6.80 -0.57
CA ALA A 17 22.59 7.53 -1.09
C ALA A 17 22.21 9.02 -1.27
N LYS A 18 23.24 9.89 -1.29
CA LYS A 18 23.03 11.33 -1.50
C LYS A 18 22.84 11.71 -2.97
N GLU A 19 23.01 10.75 -3.88
CA GLU A 19 22.92 10.98 -5.31
C GLU A 19 21.49 11.39 -5.71
N ALA A 20 21.43 12.29 -6.68
CA ALA A 20 20.16 12.70 -7.26
C ALA A 20 19.57 11.58 -8.13
N VAL A 21 18.26 11.46 -8.12
CA VAL A 21 17.52 10.67 -9.09
C VAL A 21 17.46 11.47 -10.40
N SER A 22 17.67 10.83 -11.55
CA SER A 22 17.66 11.53 -12.82
C SER A 22 16.31 12.16 -13.13
N GLY A 23 16.30 13.30 -13.82
CA GLY A 23 15.07 13.99 -14.22
C GLY A 23 14.15 13.10 -15.06
N LYS A 24 14.73 12.23 -15.90
CA LYS A 24 13.94 11.25 -16.69
C LYS A 24 13.14 10.29 -15.80
N ILE A 25 13.72 9.83 -14.69
CA ILE A 25 13.00 8.97 -13.74
C ILE A 25 11.93 9.76 -12.99
N ILE A 26 12.22 11.00 -12.58
CA ILE A 26 11.23 11.86 -11.92
C ILE A 26 10.02 12.08 -12.84
N GLU A 27 10.26 12.34 -14.12
CA GLU A 27 9.20 12.51 -15.11
C GLU A 27 8.42 11.21 -15.34
N SER A 28 9.10 10.07 -15.43
CA SER A 28 8.43 8.78 -15.57
C SER A 28 7.55 8.42 -14.37
N ILE A 29 7.89 8.85 -13.16
CA ILE A 29 7.02 8.70 -11.97
C ILE A 29 5.73 9.51 -12.14
N ARG A 30 5.84 10.76 -12.63
CA ARG A 30 4.66 11.62 -12.88
C ARG A 30 3.74 11.00 -13.93
N LYS A 31 4.32 10.57 -15.06
CA LYS A 31 3.58 9.91 -16.13
C LYS A 31 2.88 8.64 -15.62
N PHE A 32 3.59 7.77 -14.93
CA PHE A 32 3.01 6.57 -14.36
C PHE A 32 1.84 6.89 -13.42
N TYR A 33 1.98 7.90 -12.55
CA TYR A 33 0.88 8.34 -11.68
C TYR A 33 -0.33 8.85 -12.45
N GLN A 34 -0.15 9.57 -13.56
CA GLN A 34 -1.23 10.10 -14.39
C GLN A 34 -2.02 9.01 -15.11
N GLU A 35 -1.37 7.87 -15.40
CA GLU A 35 -1.97 6.71 -16.08
C GLU A 35 -2.64 5.73 -15.09
N MET A 36 -2.46 5.95 -13.78
CA MET A 36 -2.99 5.04 -12.76
C MET A 36 -4.45 5.33 -12.43
N GLU A 37 -5.21 4.27 -12.26
CA GLU A 37 -6.53 4.33 -11.64
C GLU A 37 -6.46 4.09 -10.13
N GLY A 38 -7.35 4.72 -9.40
CA GLY A 38 -7.55 4.46 -7.97
C GLY A 38 -8.35 3.18 -7.74
N LEU A 39 -8.34 2.70 -6.49
CA LEU A 39 -9.16 1.54 -6.09
C LEU A 39 -10.66 1.84 -6.14
N PHE A 40 -11.03 3.10 -5.94
CA PHE A 40 -12.42 3.57 -5.95
C PHE A 40 -12.55 4.78 -6.86
N GLY A 41 -13.52 4.72 -7.78
CA GLY A 41 -13.85 5.86 -8.63
C GLY A 41 -14.31 7.07 -7.82
N GLY A 42 -14.09 8.29 -8.38
CA GLY A 42 -14.54 9.55 -7.77
C GLY A 42 -13.73 10.03 -6.56
N ILE A 43 -12.65 9.34 -6.16
CA ILE A 43 -11.73 9.80 -5.11
C ILE A 43 -10.53 10.47 -5.77
N GLU A 44 -10.52 11.79 -5.73
CA GLU A 44 -9.41 12.55 -6.30
C GLU A 44 -8.14 12.42 -5.45
N THR A 45 -7.03 12.28 -6.13
CA THR A 45 -5.69 12.31 -5.53
C THR A 45 -4.80 13.34 -6.22
N GLU A 46 -3.78 13.80 -5.52
CA GLU A 46 -2.75 14.69 -6.05
C GLU A 46 -1.38 14.26 -5.54
N LEU A 47 -0.45 13.97 -6.46
CA LEU A 47 0.92 13.58 -6.15
C LEU A 47 1.85 14.78 -6.21
N VAL A 48 2.60 14.99 -5.12
CA VAL A 48 3.66 15.99 -5.05
C VAL A 48 4.99 15.30 -4.79
N ILE A 49 5.98 15.60 -5.61
CA ILE A 49 7.36 15.11 -5.44
C ILE A 49 8.16 16.20 -4.73
N LEU A 50 8.61 15.91 -3.50
CA LEU A 50 9.38 16.82 -2.67
C LEU A 50 10.86 16.45 -2.73
N GLU A 51 11.71 17.41 -3.09
CA GLU A 51 13.17 17.23 -3.07
C GLU A 51 13.73 17.80 -1.76
N ASN A 52 14.23 16.92 -0.89
CA ASN A 52 14.70 17.29 0.45
C ASN A 52 15.82 18.34 0.44
N ARG A 53 16.68 18.36 -0.59
CA ARG A 53 17.78 19.34 -0.73
C ARG A 53 17.26 20.76 -0.98
N LYS A 54 16.20 20.90 -1.78
CA LYS A 54 15.58 22.18 -2.14
C LYS A 54 14.61 22.67 -1.08
N GLU A 55 13.96 21.74 -0.40
CA GLU A 55 12.81 22.02 0.49
C GLU A 55 13.11 21.71 1.97
N LYS A 56 14.33 21.97 2.44
CA LYS A 56 14.73 21.75 3.85
C LYS A 56 13.75 22.34 4.87
N ARG A 57 13.08 23.46 4.54
CA ARG A 57 12.08 24.10 5.39
C ARG A 57 10.73 23.37 5.44
N SER A 58 10.50 22.37 4.59
CA SER A 58 9.25 21.59 4.52
C SER A 58 9.22 20.46 5.53
N PHE A 59 10.38 20.03 6.03
CA PHE A 59 10.51 18.91 6.94
C PHE A 59 10.71 19.36 8.39
N MET A 60 10.16 18.57 9.33
CA MET A 60 10.28 18.79 10.77
C MET A 60 11.04 17.65 11.44
N GLY A 61 11.85 18.02 12.43
CA GLY A 61 12.42 17.10 13.41
C GLY A 61 13.39 16.05 12.84
N PHE A 62 13.72 15.10 13.67
CA PHE A 62 14.54 13.94 13.29
C PHE A 62 13.64 12.92 12.59
N ALA A 63 13.50 13.01 11.26
CA ALA A 63 12.90 11.94 10.50
C ALA A 63 13.71 10.66 10.71
N SER A 64 13.05 9.58 11.14
CA SER A 64 13.65 8.24 11.27
C SER A 64 14.21 7.72 9.94
N VAL A 65 13.75 8.28 8.82
CA VAL A 65 14.20 7.98 7.47
C VAL A 65 14.51 9.28 6.76
N LYS A 66 15.80 9.54 6.48
CA LYS A 66 16.25 10.69 5.70
C LYS A 66 16.48 10.24 4.26
N ALA A 67 15.60 10.66 3.36
CA ALA A 67 15.68 10.38 1.93
C ALA A 67 15.95 11.65 1.12
N PRO A 68 16.56 11.55 -0.08
CA PRO A 68 16.73 12.70 -0.97
C PRO A 68 15.39 13.20 -1.53
N TYR A 69 14.39 12.32 -1.68
CA TYR A 69 13.07 12.64 -2.22
C TYR A 69 11.95 11.99 -1.41
N TYR A 70 10.77 12.62 -1.47
CA TYR A 70 9.54 12.07 -0.91
C TYR A 70 8.40 12.23 -1.91
N LEU A 71 7.56 11.21 -2.04
CA LEU A 71 6.24 11.31 -2.65
C LEU A 71 5.25 11.66 -1.56
N ALA A 72 4.56 12.78 -1.71
CA ALA A 72 3.45 13.18 -0.85
C ALA A 72 2.15 13.01 -1.65
N LEU A 73 1.26 12.12 -1.20
CA LEU A 73 -0.04 11.91 -1.82
C LEU A 73 -1.12 12.59 -0.99
N TYR A 74 -1.83 13.50 -1.61
CA TYR A 74 -3.00 14.16 -1.06
C TYR A 74 -4.25 13.53 -1.64
N THR A 75 -5.35 13.55 -0.90
CA THR A 75 -6.63 12.97 -1.31
C THR A 75 -7.78 13.84 -0.85
N SER A 76 -8.89 13.84 -1.59
CA SER A 76 -10.16 14.39 -1.13
C SER A 76 -10.58 13.72 0.18
N ASN A 77 -11.14 14.49 1.13
CA ASN A 77 -11.47 13.98 2.47
C ASN A 77 -12.86 13.34 2.48
N GLN A 78 -12.98 12.12 1.99
CA GLN A 78 -14.22 11.36 1.91
C GLN A 78 -14.04 9.91 2.36
N GLU A 79 -15.13 9.13 2.41
CA GLU A 79 -15.08 7.71 2.78
C GLU A 79 -14.12 6.93 1.89
N LYS A 80 -13.36 5.98 2.46
CA LYS A 80 -12.38 5.11 1.77
C LYS A 80 -11.19 5.84 1.14
N CYS A 81 -11.05 7.16 1.34
CA CYS A 81 -9.97 7.93 0.73
C CYS A 81 -8.58 7.43 1.15
N MET A 82 -8.42 6.97 2.39
CA MET A 82 -7.15 6.43 2.87
C MET A 82 -6.83 5.06 2.26
N MET A 83 -7.84 4.22 2.03
CA MET A 83 -7.65 2.93 1.33
C MET A 83 -7.26 3.18 -0.12
N ASN A 84 -7.95 4.09 -0.81
CA ASN A 84 -7.59 4.51 -2.17
C ASN A 84 -6.16 5.06 -2.25
N ALA A 85 -5.77 5.93 -1.32
CA ALA A 85 -4.42 6.48 -1.27
C ALA A 85 -3.34 5.42 -1.01
N GLY A 86 -3.63 4.44 -0.16
CA GLY A 86 -2.76 3.28 0.08
C GLY A 86 -2.53 2.45 -1.18
N TYR A 87 -3.60 2.23 -1.94
CA TYR A 87 -3.58 1.51 -3.21
C TYR A 87 -2.68 2.22 -4.24
N VAL A 88 -2.92 3.50 -4.48
CA VAL A 88 -2.13 4.33 -5.41
C VAL A 88 -0.67 4.41 -4.99
N MET A 89 -0.39 4.69 -3.72
CA MET A 89 0.99 4.86 -3.25
C MET A 89 1.79 3.55 -3.27
N GLN A 90 1.13 2.40 -3.09
CA GLN A 90 1.82 1.11 -3.18
C GLN A 90 2.22 0.78 -4.62
N GLN A 91 1.39 1.06 -5.61
CA GLN A 91 1.77 0.92 -7.03
C GLN A 91 3.00 1.79 -7.35
N LEU A 92 3.03 3.04 -6.87
CA LEU A 92 4.21 3.90 -6.99
C LEU A 92 5.44 3.30 -6.28
N ALA A 93 5.27 2.67 -5.12
CA ALA A 93 6.38 1.99 -4.42
C ALA A 93 6.91 0.79 -5.21
N LEU A 94 6.03 0.03 -5.87
CA LEU A 94 6.41 -1.07 -6.77
C LEU A 94 7.09 -0.53 -8.03
N TYR A 95 6.55 0.53 -8.62
CA TYR A 95 7.16 1.19 -9.77
C TYR A 95 8.56 1.70 -9.47
N LEU A 96 8.79 2.36 -8.34
CA LEU A 96 10.12 2.78 -7.89
C LEU A 96 11.07 1.57 -7.78
N CYS A 97 10.60 0.46 -7.21
CA CYS A 97 11.38 -0.77 -7.12
C CYS A 97 11.75 -1.31 -8.51
N SER A 98 10.82 -1.32 -9.46
CA SER A 98 11.09 -1.76 -10.84
C SER A 98 12.12 -0.88 -11.55
N ARG A 99 12.25 0.39 -11.13
CA ARG A 99 13.25 1.35 -11.65
C ARG A 99 14.58 1.34 -10.88
N GLY A 100 14.81 0.36 -10.00
CA GLY A 100 16.06 0.24 -9.24
C GLY A 100 16.15 1.19 -8.04
N LEU A 101 15.04 1.78 -7.60
CA LEU A 101 15.00 2.70 -6.47
C LEU A 101 14.45 2.04 -5.22
N GLY A 102 15.06 2.39 -4.08
CA GLY A 102 14.53 2.04 -2.77
C GLY A 102 13.42 2.98 -2.33
N SER A 103 12.46 2.46 -1.57
CA SER A 103 11.40 3.28 -0.98
C SER A 103 11.01 2.82 0.42
N CYS A 104 10.40 3.73 1.20
CA CYS A 104 9.87 3.42 2.54
C CYS A 104 8.70 4.34 2.87
N PHE A 105 7.57 3.77 3.27
CA PHE A 105 6.49 4.54 3.88
C PHE A 105 6.98 5.18 5.18
N VAL A 106 6.68 6.46 5.37
CA VAL A 106 7.10 7.24 6.54
C VAL A 106 5.92 7.94 7.19
N GLY A 107 6.04 8.28 8.47
CA GLY A 107 5.00 9.00 9.19
C GLY A 107 4.78 10.41 8.63
N MET A 108 3.53 10.85 8.58
CA MET A 108 3.15 12.18 8.08
C MET A 108 3.68 13.33 8.95
N ASN A 109 4.05 13.06 10.18
CA ASN A 109 4.65 14.04 11.11
C ASN A 109 6.03 14.56 10.66
N VAL A 110 6.64 13.91 9.68
CA VAL A 110 7.88 14.38 9.03
C VAL A 110 7.65 15.71 8.30
N LEU A 111 6.45 15.94 7.75
CA LEU A 111 6.09 17.21 7.11
C LEU A 111 5.51 18.22 8.11
N ARG A 112 5.85 19.50 7.90
CA ARG A 112 5.28 20.61 8.68
C ARG A 112 3.74 20.63 8.56
N PRO A 113 3.00 21.00 9.62
CA PRO A 113 1.53 21.00 9.63
C PRO A 113 0.91 21.74 8.44
N ARG A 114 1.47 22.90 8.04
CA ARG A 114 1.00 23.69 6.90
C ARG A 114 1.02 22.95 5.56
N LEU A 115 1.87 21.91 5.43
CA LEU A 115 1.98 21.11 4.22
C LEU A 115 1.14 19.83 4.27
N ARG A 116 0.35 19.63 5.33
CA ARG A 116 -0.53 18.44 5.45
C ARG A 116 -1.91 18.67 4.84
N LYS A 117 -2.14 19.88 4.30
CA LYS A 117 -3.32 20.21 3.50
C LYS A 117 -2.87 20.90 2.22
N ARG A 118 -3.63 20.73 1.15
CA ARG A 118 -3.40 21.36 -0.15
C ARG A 118 -4.75 21.61 -0.81
N GLY A 119 -5.19 22.88 -0.75
CA GLY A 119 -6.58 23.22 -1.05
C GLY A 119 -7.51 22.48 -0.08
N ASP A 120 -8.50 21.79 -0.62
CA ASP A 120 -9.46 20.95 0.10
C ASP A 120 -8.92 19.53 0.41
N LYS A 121 -7.80 19.15 -0.20
CA LYS A 121 -7.19 17.82 -0.03
C LYS A 121 -6.33 17.73 1.23
N ILE A 122 -6.37 16.56 1.85
CA ILE A 122 -5.55 16.21 3.02
C ILE A 122 -4.39 15.31 2.61
N LEU A 123 -3.26 15.44 3.29
CA LEU A 123 -2.15 14.50 3.14
C LEU A 123 -2.58 13.12 3.64
N ALA A 124 -2.58 12.13 2.74
CA ALA A 124 -2.90 10.75 3.06
C ALA A 124 -1.69 9.94 3.52
N CYS A 125 -0.58 10.04 2.79
CA CYS A 125 0.64 9.31 3.09
C CYS A 125 1.88 9.94 2.46
N LEU A 126 3.03 9.51 2.97
CA LEU A 126 4.36 9.89 2.49
C LEU A 126 5.17 8.64 2.18
N LEU A 127 5.90 8.66 1.07
CA LEU A 127 6.85 7.64 0.68
C LEU A 127 8.22 8.27 0.43
N ALA A 128 9.19 7.95 1.28
CA ALA A 128 10.59 8.30 1.07
C ALA A 128 11.19 7.45 -0.04
N PHE A 129 11.98 8.02 -0.95
CA PHE A 129 12.60 7.27 -2.03
C PHE A 129 13.93 7.84 -2.50
N GLY A 130 14.70 7.01 -3.21
CA GLY A 130 16.01 7.35 -3.78
C GLY A 130 16.85 6.11 -4.06
N LYS A 131 18.09 6.30 -4.48
CA LYS A 131 19.06 5.20 -4.59
C LYS A 131 19.37 4.65 -3.19
N SER A 132 19.33 3.32 -3.04
CA SER A 132 19.67 2.66 -1.78
C SER A 132 21.18 2.65 -1.57
N LYS A 133 21.65 2.79 -0.32
CA LYS A 133 23.07 2.54 0.03
C LYS A 133 23.45 1.06 0.01
N GLY A 134 22.48 0.17 0.04
CA GLY A 134 22.65 -1.27 -0.04
C GLY A 134 21.62 -1.87 -0.97
N SER A 135 21.28 -3.15 -0.80
CA SER A 135 20.22 -3.78 -1.60
C SER A 135 18.89 -3.04 -1.39
N TYR A 136 18.16 -2.80 -2.47
CA TYR A 136 16.79 -2.26 -2.45
C TYR A 136 15.74 -3.37 -2.56
N THR A 137 16.19 -4.62 -2.76
CA THR A 137 15.37 -5.81 -2.87
C THR A 137 15.69 -6.83 -1.78
N ARG A 138 14.83 -7.82 -1.62
CA ARG A 138 15.01 -9.00 -0.76
C ARG A 138 14.36 -10.22 -1.41
N LYS A 139 14.70 -11.41 -0.96
CA LYS A 139 13.92 -12.62 -1.27
C LYS A 139 12.62 -12.63 -0.44
N PRO A 140 11.52 -13.21 -0.93
CA PRO A 140 10.27 -13.32 -0.17
C PRO A 140 10.44 -14.01 1.19
N VAL A 141 11.29 -15.01 1.28
CA VAL A 141 11.58 -15.76 2.53
C VAL A 141 12.22 -14.88 3.60
N ASP A 142 12.96 -13.83 3.22
CA ASP A 142 13.59 -12.90 4.17
C ASP A 142 12.59 -11.84 4.69
N ALA A 143 11.34 -11.89 4.24
CA ALA A 143 10.32 -10.96 4.69
C ALA A 143 9.82 -11.33 6.09
N ARG A 144 9.96 -10.42 7.05
CA ARG A 144 9.38 -10.59 8.38
C ARG A 144 7.85 -10.46 8.29
N ARG A 145 7.17 -11.53 7.90
CA ARG A 145 5.71 -11.61 7.75
C ARG A 145 5.19 -12.85 8.46
N GLN A 146 3.95 -12.76 8.92
CA GLN A 146 3.22 -13.91 9.44
C GLN A 146 2.99 -14.91 8.31
N ASP A 147 2.96 -16.18 8.63
CA ASP A 147 2.70 -17.24 7.65
C ASP A 147 1.22 -17.24 7.22
N LEU A 148 0.95 -17.76 6.03
CA LEU A 148 -0.43 -17.84 5.54
C LEU A 148 -1.31 -18.68 6.48
N LYS A 149 -0.75 -19.68 7.16
CA LYS A 149 -1.46 -20.49 8.17
C LYS A 149 -1.98 -19.67 9.36
N GLU A 150 -1.29 -18.58 9.70
CA GLU A 150 -1.69 -17.65 10.77
C GLU A 150 -2.66 -16.58 10.29
N LEU A 151 -2.60 -16.24 9.00
CA LEU A 151 -3.41 -15.20 8.38
C LEU A 151 -4.74 -15.71 7.83
N CYS A 152 -4.80 -16.99 7.42
CA CYS A 152 -5.91 -17.57 6.65
C CYS A 152 -6.67 -18.62 7.43
N ILE A 153 -7.99 -18.61 7.25
CA ILE A 153 -8.89 -19.73 7.55
C ILE A 153 -9.31 -20.30 6.19
N PHE A 154 -8.78 -21.46 5.83
CA PHE A 154 -9.17 -22.15 4.61
C PHE A 154 -10.44 -22.97 4.87
N LYS A 155 -11.54 -22.60 4.21
CA LYS A 155 -12.80 -23.36 4.21
C LYS A 155 -12.80 -24.45 3.17
N GLU A 156 -12.05 -24.21 2.09
CA GLU A 156 -11.87 -25.12 0.97
C GLU A 156 -10.40 -25.09 0.54
N LYS A 157 -9.97 -26.08 -0.23
CA LYS A 157 -8.59 -26.11 -0.75
C LYS A 157 -8.39 -24.97 -1.73
N PRO A 158 -7.45 -24.04 -1.48
CA PRO A 158 -7.24 -22.90 -2.36
C PRO A 158 -6.70 -23.35 -3.72
N ARG A 159 -7.16 -22.73 -4.78
CA ARG A 159 -6.56 -22.86 -6.11
C ARG A 159 -5.20 -22.17 -6.14
N LEU A 160 -4.36 -22.51 -7.12
CA LEU A 160 -3.00 -21.96 -7.21
C LEU A 160 -2.99 -20.43 -7.27
N TRP A 161 -3.83 -19.83 -8.09
CA TRP A 161 -3.92 -18.38 -8.22
C TRP A 161 -4.29 -17.68 -6.91
N MET A 162 -5.17 -18.28 -6.11
CA MET A 162 -5.53 -17.74 -4.78
C MET A 162 -4.33 -17.73 -3.84
N THR A 163 -3.54 -18.80 -3.86
CA THR A 163 -2.30 -18.86 -3.08
C THR A 163 -1.32 -17.76 -3.49
N GLN A 164 -1.22 -17.47 -4.80
CA GLN A 164 -0.37 -16.38 -5.30
C GLN A 164 -0.88 -15.01 -4.85
N LEU A 165 -2.20 -14.75 -4.91
CA LEU A 165 -2.79 -13.52 -4.40
C LEU A 165 -2.60 -13.36 -2.88
N LEU A 166 -2.76 -14.45 -2.12
CA LEU A 166 -2.55 -14.45 -0.67
C LEU A 166 -1.07 -14.20 -0.30
N GLU A 167 -0.13 -14.77 -1.05
CA GLU A 167 1.30 -14.48 -0.86
C GLU A 167 1.64 -13.01 -1.18
N ALA A 168 1.07 -12.44 -2.24
CA ALA A 168 1.22 -11.03 -2.56
C ALA A 168 0.66 -10.14 -1.44
N ALA A 169 -0.52 -10.48 -0.92
CA ALA A 169 -1.15 -9.80 0.21
C ALA A 169 -0.26 -9.89 1.47
N ARG A 170 0.25 -11.08 1.79
CA ARG A 170 1.14 -11.32 2.94
C ARG A 170 2.39 -10.44 2.90
N LEU A 171 2.97 -10.23 1.71
CA LEU A 171 4.18 -9.42 1.51
C LEU A 171 3.94 -7.91 1.59
N ALA A 172 2.70 -7.45 1.59
CA ALA A 172 2.37 -6.04 1.68
C ALA A 172 3.00 -5.38 2.93
N PRO A 173 3.55 -4.17 2.81
CA PRO A 173 3.99 -3.43 3.99
C PRO A 173 2.80 -2.89 4.78
N SER A 174 2.97 -2.78 6.10
CA SER A 174 2.00 -2.15 6.99
C SER A 174 2.69 -1.30 8.04
N SER A 175 1.97 -0.35 8.60
CA SER A 175 2.46 0.51 9.67
C SER A 175 2.95 -0.34 10.84
N MET A 176 4.19 -0.10 11.27
CA MET A 176 4.87 -0.87 12.33
C MET A 176 4.87 -2.41 12.09
N ASN A 177 4.73 -2.84 10.84
CA ASN A 177 4.59 -4.25 10.45
C ASN A 177 3.42 -4.98 11.15
N SER A 178 2.34 -4.26 11.41
CA SER A 178 1.20 -4.74 12.21
C SER A 178 0.41 -5.87 11.55
N GLN A 179 0.42 -5.97 10.21
CA GLN A 179 -0.26 -7.00 9.42
C GLN A 179 -1.70 -7.24 9.91
N PRO A 180 -2.56 -6.20 9.83
CA PRO A 180 -3.88 -6.22 10.49
C PRO A 180 -4.89 -7.11 9.80
N TRP A 181 -4.56 -7.69 8.70
CA TRP A 181 -5.44 -8.50 7.84
C TRP A 181 -5.57 -9.94 8.29
N ARG A 182 -6.75 -10.51 8.03
CA ARG A 182 -7.09 -11.92 8.14
C ARG A 182 -7.95 -12.29 6.96
N PHE A 183 -7.85 -13.54 6.52
CA PHE A 183 -8.51 -14.03 5.32
C PHE A 183 -9.37 -15.25 5.64
N VAL A 184 -10.55 -15.30 5.05
CA VAL A 184 -11.37 -16.52 4.97
C VAL A 184 -11.47 -16.91 3.51
N VAL A 185 -10.97 -18.09 3.19
CA VAL A 185 -10.70 -18.53 1.82
C VAL A 185 -11.64 -19.65 1.44
N TYR A 186 -12.37 -19.45 0.35
CA TYR A 186 -13.21 -20.43 -0.34
C TYR A 186 -12.58 -20.77 -1.69
N ASP A 187 -13.23 -21.57 -2.52
CA ASP A 187 -12.69 -21.98 -3.83
C ASP A 187 -12.68 -20.87 -4.88
N ASN A 188 -13.57 -19.88 -4.78
CA ASN A 188 -13.72 -18.78 -5.74
C ASN A 188 -13.63 -17.37 -5.15
N ARG A 189 -13.44 -17.25 -3.83
CA ARG A 189 -13.41 -15.96 -3.16
C ARG A 189 -12.54 -15.93 -1.90
N ILE A 190 -12.04 -14.74 -1.60
CA ILE A 190 -11.29 -14.46 -0.38
C ILE A 190 -12.00 -13.32 0.36
N HIS A 191 -12.54 -13.58 1.53
CA HIS A 191 -13.06 -12.52 2.40
C HIS A 191 -11.92 -11.94 3.24
N VAL A 192 -11.77 -10.63 3.21
CA VAL A 192 -10.72 -9.90 3.91
C VAL A 192 -11.28 -9.22 5.15
N PHE A 193 -10.65 -9.48 6.27
CA PHE A 193 -11.01 -8.93 7.58
C PHE A 193 -9.86 -8.16 8.19
N SER A 194 -10.19 -7.12 8.97
CA SER A 194 -9.28 -6.45 9.87
C SER A 194 -9.40 -7.04 11.27
N ARG A 195 -8.28 -7.30 11.95
CA ARG A 195 -8.29 -7.51 13.40
C ARG A 195 -8.80 -6.24 14.08
N LYS A 196 -9.74 -6.38 15.00
CA LYS A 196 -10.15 -5.27 15.86
C LYS A 196 -9.06 -5.01 16.90
N TYR A 197 -8.35 -3.92 16.73
CA TYR A 197 -7.68 -3.26 17.85
C TYR A 197 -8.75 -2.39 18.50
N LYS A 198 -8.98 -2.53 19.81
CA LYS A 198 -9.95 -1.82 20.67
C LYS A 198 -10.33 -0.38 20.20
N ALA A 199 -10.86 -0.23 18.99
CA ALA A 199 -11.37 1.03 18.49
C ALA A 199 -12.84 1.16 18.91
N LYS A 200 -13.17 2.24 19.59
CA LYS A 200 -14.51 2.55 20.11
C LYS A 200 -15.55 2.80 18.98
N SER A 201 -15.12 3.03 17.74
CA SER A 201 -15.97 3.23 16.57
C SER A 201 -15.87 2.00 15.66
N GLY A 202 -16.99 1.51 15.15
CA GLY A 202 -17.04 0.38 14.20
C GLY A 202 -16.39 0.65 12.82
N GLN A 203 -15.61 1.71 12.69
CA GLN A 203 -14.88 2.08 11.48
C GLN A 203 -13.40 1.76 11.60
N LEU A 204 -12.76 1.43 10.49
CA LEU A 204 -11.32 1.27 10.39
C LEU A 204 -10.64 2.62 10.65
N GLY A 205 -9.62 2.64 11.50
CA GLY A 205 -8.80 3.84 11.64
C GLY A 205 -8.03 4.14 10.35
N ARG A 206 -7.79 5.43 10.07
CA ARG A 206 -7.14 5.91 8.83
C ARG A 206 -5.87 5.13 8.45
N GLY A 207 -4.98 4.87 9.42
CA GLY A 207 -3.76 4.10 9.16
C GLY A 207 -4.02 2.64 8.81
N THR A 208 -5.09 2.06 9.34
CA THR A 208 -5.52 0.69 9.01
C THR A 208 -6.11 0.63 7.61
N GLU A 209 -6.95 1.59 7.22
CA GLU A 209 -7.47 1.70 5.84
C GLU A 209 -6.34 1.81 4.83
N LEU A 210 -5.34 2.66 5.10
CA LEU A 210 -4.15 2.78 4.24
C LEU A 210 -3.45 1.43 4.05
N ASN A 211 -3.28 0.65 5.12
CA ASN A 211 -2.66 -0.68 5.05
C ASN A 211 -3.47 -1.64 4.16
N PHE A 212 -4.81 -1.58 4.17
CA PHE A 212 -5.65 -2.39 3.28
C PHE A 212 -5.54 -1.96 1.82
N GLY A 213 -5.46 -0.66 1.54
CA GLY A 213 -5.18 -0.19 0.19
C GLY A 213 -3.85 -0.73 -0.36
N ILE A 214 -2.80 -0.69 0.46
CA ILE A 214 -1.49 -1.27 0.14
C ILE A 214 -1.59 -2.78 -0.14
N LEU A 215 -2.35 -3.51 0.67
CA LEU A 215 -2.60 -4.93 0.50
C LEU A 215 -3.31 -5.22 -0.82
N PHE A 216 -4.42 -4.54 -1.11
CA PHE A 216 -5.18 -4.74 -2.34
C PHE A 216 -4.37 -4.37 -3.58
N SER A 217 -3.52 -3.35 -3.51
CA SER A 217 -2.60 -3.02 -4.61
C SER A 217 -1.68 -4.21 -4.96
N ASN A 218 -1.10 -4.88 -3.97
CA ASN A 218 -0.28 -6.07 -4.23
C ASN A 218 -1.11 -7.19 -4.86
N MET A 219 -2.33 -7.44 -4.38
CA MET A 219 -3.20 -8.48 -4.92
C MET A 219 -3.59 -8.18 -6.36
N MET A 220 -3.99 -6.93 -6.66
CA MET A 220 -4.44 -6.55 -8.01
C MET A 220 -3.32 -6.58 -9.04
N VAL A 221 -2.09 -6.16 -8.68
CA VAL A 221 -0.92 -6.29 -9.56
C VAL A 221 -0.64 -7.76 -9.91
N VAL A 222 -0.83 -8.68 -8.96
CA VAL A 222 -0.65 -10.11 -9.23
C VAL A 222 -1.83 -10.68 -10.02
N ALA A 223 -3.05 -10.24 -9.74
CA ALA A 223 -4.23 -10.65 -10.51
C ALA A 223 -4.09 -10.25 -11.99
N GLU A 224 -3.66 -9.03 -12.27
CA GLU A 224 -3.42 -8.51 -13.61
C GLU A 224 -2.37 -9.35 -14.37
N GLU A 225 -1.23 -9.64 -13.75
CA GLU A 225 -0.18 -10.48 -14.36
C GLU A 225 -0.66 -11.90 -14.67
N LEU A 226 -1.57 -12.43 -13.84
CA LEU A 226 -2.16 -13.76 -14.00
C LEU A 226 -3.39 -13.77 -14.94
N TRP A 227 -3.75 -12.63 -15.51
CA TRP A 227 -4.96 -12.46 -16.35
C TRP A 227 -6.24 -12.88 -15.64
N LEU A 228 -6.32 -12.60 -14.33
CA LEU A 228 -7.49 -12.92 -13.53
C LEU A 228 -8.44 -11.71 -13.51
N ASP A 229 -9.67 -11.94 -13.90
CA ASP A 229 -10.74 -10.96 -13.72
C ASP A 229 -11.32 -11.11 -12.31
N VAL A 230 -10.89 -10.21 -11.41
CA VAL A 230 -11.29 -10.24 -10.00
C VAL A 230 -11.96 -8.94 -9.59
N ASP A 231 -13.03 -9.05 -8.84
CA ASP A 231 -13.71 -7.93 -8.21
C ASP A 231 -13.31 -7.74 -6.76
N LEU A 232 -13.14 -6.48 -6.37
CA LEU A 232 -13.00 -6.05 -4.98
C LEU A 232 -14.33 -5.43 -4.54
N ILE A 233 -15.20 -6.21 -3.93
CA ILE A 233 -16.56 -5.78 -3.57
C ILE A 233 -16.84 -5.89 -2.08
N ARG A 234 -17.77 -5.07 -1.60
CA ARG A 234 -18.30 -5.17 -0.25
C ARG A 234 -19.65 -5.89 -0.29
N LEU A 235 -19.70 -7.07 0.30
CA LEU A 235 -20.90 -7.88 0.38
C LEU A 235 -21.76 -7.43 1.55
N ASP A 236 -23.03 -7.09 1.32
CA ASP A 236 -23.95 -6.59 2.35
C ASP A 236 -24.18 -7.62 3.45
N GLU A 237 -24.36 -8.89 3.11
CA GLU A 237 -24.54 -9.98 4.06
C GLU A 237 -23.36 -10.11 5.04
N MET A 238 -22.13 -9.91 4.56
CA MET A 238 -20.92 -9.95 5.39
C MET A 238 -20.80 -8.68 6.24
N ASN A 239 -21.27 -7.56 5.73
CA ASN A 239 -21.20 -6.27 6.43
C ASN A 239 -22.20 -6.20 7.60
N GLN A 240 -23.36 -6.84 7.48
CA GLN A 240 -24.40 -6.88 8.53
C GLN A 240 -24.03 -7.81 9.70
N LYS A 241 -23.18 -8.81 9.48
CA LYS A 241 -22.76 -9.75 10.52
C LYS A 241 -21.79 -9.10 11.51
N LYS A 242 -22.01 -9.38 12.80
CA LYS A 242 -21.08 -8.96 13.87
C LYS A 242 -19.99 -10.02 14.06
N TYR A 243 -18.74 -9.59 13.96
CA TYR A 243 -17.57 -10.43 14.22
C TYR A 243 -16.89 -9.96 15.51
N PRO A 244 -16.78 -10.78 16.57
CA PRO A 244 -16.32 -10.34 17.89
C PRO A 244 -14.92 -9.69 17.86
N ASN A 245 -13.97 -10.29 17.15
CA ASN A 245 -12.56 -9.90 17.16
C ASN A 245 -12.06 -9.40 15.80
N SER A 246 -12.95 -9.19 14.84
CA SER A 246 -12.59 -8.78 13.48
C SER A 246 -13.68 -7.89 12.88
N GLN A 247 -13.30 -7.18 11.83
CA GLN A 247 -14.18 -6.34 11.03
C GLN A 247 -14.03 -6.72 9.58
N TYR A 248 -15.14 -7.00 8.91
CA TYR A 248 -15.15 -7.26 7.47
C TYR A 248 -14.72 -5.99 6.71
N VAL A 249 -13.86 -6.17 5.70
CA VAL A 249 -13.34 -5.08 4.86
C VAL A 249 -13.93 -5.17 3.46
N LEU A 250 -13.48 -6.14 2.67
CA LEU A 250 -13.92 -6.42 1.30
C LEU A 250 -13.76 -7.90 0.99
N SER A 251 -14.35 -8.32 -0.13
CA SER A 251 -14.11 -9.63 -0.73
C SER A 251 -13.42 -9.49 -2.08
N VAL A 252 -12.47 -10.36 -2.33
CA VAL A 252 -11.86 -10.60 -3.64
C VAL A 252 -12.60 -11.78 -4.26
N ILE A 253 -13.29 -11.56 -5.38
CA ILE A 253 -14.12 -12.56 -6.04
C ILE A 253 -13.65 -12.71 -7.48
N LEU A 254 -13.41 -13.95 -7.92
CA LEU A 254 -13.13 -14.24 -9.32
C LEU A 254 -14.45 -14.15 -10.11
N ARG A 255 -14.46 -13.34 -11.17
CA ARG A 255 -15.52 -13.37 -12.16
C ARG A 255 -15.46 -14.70 -12.93
N ALA A 256 -16.62 -15.34 -13.05
CA ALA A 256 -16.76 -16.59 -13.79
C ALA A 256 -16.87 -16.32 -15.30
#